data_6426e9b0a0cdf7b88547b7609fbd402f
#
_entry.id   6426e9b0a0cdf7b88547b7609fbd402f
#
_cell.length_a   1.000
_cell.length_b   1.000
_cell.length_c   1.000
_cell.angle_alpha   90.00
_cell.angle_beta   90.00
_cell.angle_gamma   90.00
#
_symmetry.space_group_name_H-M   'P 1'
#
loop_
_entity.id
_entity.type
_entity.pdbx_description
1 polymer ?
#
loop_
_entity_poly.entity_id
_entity_poly.type
_entity_poly.pdbx_seq_one_letter_code
_entity_poly.pdbx_strand_id
1 'polypeptide(L)'
;MPTPPXAPFDKICYIGCGVTTGIGAVINTAKVEQGATAVVFGLGGIGLNVIQGLRLAGADMIIGVDLNNDKKAWGEKFGMTHFVNPKEIDGDIVAHLVNMTKRGADQIGGADYTFDCTGNTKVMRQALESSHRGWGKSVIIGVAGAGQEISTRPFQLVTGRTWMGTAFGGARGRTDVPKIVDWYMDGKIEIDPMITHTLKLEDINKGFDLMHEGKSIRSVVVY
;
A
#
# COMPACT_ATOMS: atom_id res chain seq x y z
N MET A 1 -18.33 -12.37 14.71
CA MET A 1 -19.65 -11.79 14.44
C MET A 1 -20.11 -12.24 13.06
N PRO A 2 -21.41 -12.41 12.82
CA PRO A 2 -21.87 -12.73 11.48
C PRO A 2 -21.68 -11.53 10.56
N THR A 3 -21.54 -11.80 9.25
CA THR A 3 -21.47 -10.76 8.24
C THR A 3 -22.78 -9.96 8.25
N PRO A 4 -22.75 -8.63 8.16
CA PRO A 4 -23.96 -7.84 8.09
C PRO A 4 -24.87 -8.31 6.93
N PRO A 5 -26.19 -8.37 7.15
CA PRO A 5 -27.10 -8.66 6.03
C PRO A 5 -26.85 -7.65 4.91
N UNK A 6 -26.56 -8.06 3.84
CA UNK A 6 -26.43 -7.26 2.81
C UNK A 6 -25.11 -7.01 2.34
N ALA A 7 -24.33 -7.48 3.05
CA ALA A 7 -22.96 -7.27 2.57
C ALA A 7 -22.70 -8.12 1.32
N PRO A 8 -22.33 -7.50 0.21
CA PRO A 8 -22.19 -8.26 -1.05
C PRO A 8 -20.93 -9.13 -1.03
N PHE A 9 -21.12 -10.43 -1.14
CA PHE A 9 -20.00 -11.39 -1.03
C PHE A 9 -18.95 -11.21 -2.11
N ASP A 10 -19.36 -10.81 -3.31
CA ASP A 10 -18.44 -10.55 -4.43
C ASP A 10 -17.52 -9.34 -4.18
N LYS A 11 -17.83 -8.53 -3.17
CA LYS A 11 -16.98 -7.39 -2.76
C LYS A 11 -16.20 -7.75 -1.49
N ILE A 12 -16.91 -8.19 -0.45
CA ILE A 12 -16.27 -8.40 0.86
C ILE A 12 -15.29 -9.58 0.86
N CYS A 13 -15.35 -10.49 -0.12
CA CYS A 13 -14.35 -11.55 -0.25
C CYS A 13 -12.92 -10.98 -0.34
N TYR A 14 -12.76 -9.76 -0.88
CA TYR A 14 -11.45 -9.12 -0.99
C TYR A 14 -10.91 -8.67 0.39
N ILE A 15 -11.81 -8.47 1.36
CA ILE A 15 -11.40 -8.09 2.72
C ILE A 15 -10.58 -9.20 3.38
N GLY A 16 -10.82 -10.47 3.01
CA GLY A 16 -10.11 -11.62 3.54
C GLY A 16 -8.60 -11.63 3.30
N CYS A 17 -8.10 -10.75 2.44
CA CYS A 17 -6.66 -10.64 2.20
C CYS A 17 -6.27 -9.19 1.88
N GLY A 18 -6.48 -8.74 0.63
CA GLY A 18 -5.90 -7.50 0.12
C GLY A 18 -6.28 -6.25 0.89
N VAL A 19 -7.56 -6.10 1.20
CA VAL A 19 -8.04 -4.90 1.91
C VAL A 19 -7.46 -4.85 3.33
N THR A 20 -7.60 -5.96 4.07
CA THR A 20 -7.09 -6.05 5.44
C THR A 20 -5.58 -5.86 5.49
N THR A 21 -4.84 -6.45 4.53
CA THR A 21 -3.39 -6.32 4.48
C THR A 21 -2.97 -4.85 4.30
N GLY A 22 -3.56 -4.15 3.33
CA GLY A 22 -3.18 -2.76 3.06
C GLY A 22 -3.58 -1.81 4.17
N ILE A 23 -4.84 -1.83 4.57
CA ILE A 23 -5.34 -0.93 5.62
C ILE A 23 -4.67 -1.25 6.95
N GLY A 24 -4.52 -2.54 7.27
CA GLY A 24 -3.91 -2.98 8.52
C GLY A 24 -2.43 -2.60 8.62
N ALA A 25 -1.70 -2.64 7.49
CA ALA A 25 -0.30 -2.21 7.49
C ALA A 25 -0.17 -0.77 8.01
N VAL A 26 -1.14 0.08 7.64
CA VAL A 26 -1.16 1.49 8.06
C VAL A 26 -1.57 1.61 9.53
N ILE A 27 -2.70 1.01 9.90
CA ILE A 27 -3.36 1.27 11.19
C ILE A 27 -2.74 0.43 12.31
N ASN A 28 -2.50 -0.86 12.05
CA ASN A 28 -2.05 -1.78 13.11
C ASN A 28 -0.52 -1.86 13.18
N THR A 29 0.15 -2.01 12.03
CA THR A 29 1.60 -2.24 11.99
C THR A 29 2.38 -0.93 12.12
N ALA A 30 2.20 -0.01 11.18
CA ALA A 30 2.94 1.26 11.18
C ALA A 30 2.40 2.22 12.24
N LYS A 31 1.10 2.15 12.51
CA LYS A 31 0.39 3.06 13.44
C LYS A 31 0.59 4.51 13.00
N VAL A 32 0.22 4.76 11.76
CA VAL A 32 0.40 6.06 11.12
C VAL A 32 -0.36 7.15 11.88
N GLU A 33 0.34 8.23 12.16
CA GLU A 33 -0.20 9.38 12.89
C GLU A 33 -0.84 10.37 11.94
N GLN A 34 -1.83 11.10 12.43
CA GLN A 34 -2.48 12.19 11.70
C GLN A 34 -1.44 13.22 11.28
N GLY A 35 -1.55 13.74 10.08
CA GLY A 35 -0.63 14.75 9.55
C GLY A 35 0.65 14.18 8.94
N ALA A 36 0.79 12.85 8.92
CA ALA A 36 2.01 12.20 8.44
C ALA A 36 2.21 12.37 6.94
N THR A 37 3.48 12.27 6.53
CA THR A 37 3.88 12.11 5.14
C THR A 37 4.22 10.64 4.89
N ALA A 38 3.65 10.06 3.84
CA ALA A 38 3.86 8.65 3.53
C ALA A 38 4.14 8.41 2.04
N VAL A 39 4.93 7.38 1.75
CA VAL A 39 5.21 6.93 0.37
C VAL A 39 4.77 5.48 0.23
N VAL A 40 4.03 5.19 -0.84
CA VAL A 40 3.56 3.84 -1.17
C VAL A 40 4.16 3.42 -2.50
N PHE A 41 4.98 2.38 -2.48
CA PHE A 41 5.62 1.82 -3.68
C PHE A 41 4.77 0.67 -4.23
N GLY A 42 4.23 0.86 -5.43
CA GLY A 42 3.36 -0.10 -6.09
C GLY A 42 1.89 0.19 -5.82
N LEU A 43 1.15 0.55 -6.87
CA LEU A 43 -0.27 0.93 -6.78
C LEU A 43 -1.19 -0.16 -7.35
N GLY A 44 -0.89 -1.40 -6.98
CA GLY A 44 -1.80 -2.53 -7.19
C GLY A 44 -2.85 -2.59 -6.10
N GLY A 45 -3.54 -3.73 -6.01
CA GLY A 45 -4.61 -3.89 -5.03
C GLY A 45 -4.20 -3.64 -3.59
N ILE A 46 -3.00 -4.07 -3.19
CA ILE A 46 -2.49 -3.83 -1.84
C ILE A 46 -2.16 -2.35 -1.65
N GLY A 47 -1.40 -1.77 -2.60
CA GLY A 47 -0.99 -0.35 -2.49
C GLY A 47 -2.16 0.62 -2.44
N LEU A 48 -3.22 0.36 -3.24
CA LEU A 48 -4.42 1.20 -3.19
C LEU A 48 -5.11 1.12 -1.83
N ASN A 49 -5.07 -0.06 -1.19
CA ASN A 49 -5.61 -0.20 0.17
C ASN A 49 -4.72 0.45 1.22
N VAL A 50 -3.40 0.49 1.02
CA VAL A 50 -2.50 1.28 1.86
C VAL A 50 -2.87 2.76 1.74
N ILE A 51 -3.10 3.25 0.50
CA ILE A 51 -3.46 4.66 0.27
C ILE A 51 -4.77 5.00 1.00
N GLN A 52 -5.82 4.17 0.88
CA GLN A 52 -7.05 4.51 1.59
C GLN A 52 -6.92 4.34 3.11
N GLY A 53 -6.04 3.45 3.56
CA GLY A 53 -5.68 3.37 4.99
C GLY A 53 -5.01 4.65 5.48
N LEU A 54 -4.10 5.22 4.67
CA LEU A 54 -3.42 6.49 4.98
C LEU A 54 -4.42 7.66 5.03
N ARG A 55 -5.38 7.68 4.09
CA ARG A 55 -6.45 8.67 4.13
C ARG A 55 -7.26 8.55 5.42
N LEU A 56 -7.63 7.34 5.81
CA LEU A 56 -8.35 7.08 7.07
C LEU A 56 -7.56 7.54 8.29
N ALA A 57 -6.24 7.33 8.27
CA ALA A 57 -5.35 7.74 9.37
C ALA A 57 -5.12 9.25 9.42
N GLY A 58 -5.55 9.98 8.40
CA GLY A 58 -5.37 11.43 8.35
C GLY A 58 -3.99 11.88 7.92
N ALA A 59 -3.30 11.10 7.08
CA ALA A 59 -2.02 11.53 6.51
C ALA A 59 -2.23 12.76 5.62
N ASP A 60 -1.32 13.72 5.71
CA ASP A 60 -1.41 14.97 4.93
C ASP A 60 -0.83 14.84 3.53
N MET A 61 0.25 14.07 3.38
CA MET A 61 0.91 13.89 2.09
C MET A 61 1.05 12.40 1.81
N ILE A 62 0.40 11.93 0.74
CA ILE A 62 0.39 10.53 0.36
C ILE A 62 0.98 10.44 -1.06
N ILE A 63 2.21 9.95 -1.16
CA ILE A 63 2.93 9.84 -2.43
C ILE A 63 2.83 8.40 -2.93
N GLY A 64 2.25 8.20 -4.10
CA GLY A 64 2.24 6.90 -4.76
C GLY A 64 3.35 6.80 -5.79
N VAL A 65 4.07 5.70 -5.80
CA VAL A 65 5.15 5.43 -6.75
C VAL A 65 4.79 4.21 -7.58
N ASP A 66 4.72 4.37 -8.90
CA ASP A 66 4.45 3.25 -9.80
C ASP A 66 5.11 3.49 -11.17
N LEU A 67 5.44 2.41 -11.86
CA LEU A 67 6.05 2.46 -13.20
C LEU A 67 5.01 2.66 -14.31
N ASN A 68 3.73 2.54 -13.98
CA ASN A 68 2.61 2.64 -14.91
C ASN A 68 1.77 3.88 -14.59
N ASN A 69 1.77 4.84 -15.52
CA ASN A 69 1.04 6.11 -15.35
C ASN A 69 -0.47 5.92 -15.23
N ASP A 70 -1.02 4.82 -15.75
CA ASP A 70 -2.45 4.55 -15.61
C ASP A 70 -2.87 4.38 -14.15
N LYS A 71 -1.92 4.08 -13.27
CA LYS A 71 -2.19 3.93 -11.84
C LYS A 71 -2.41 5.26 -11.12
N LYS A 72 -2.02 6.39 -11.74
CA LYS A 72 -2.18 7.71 -11.14
C LYS A 72 -3.65 7.98 -10.77
N ALA A 73 -4.55 7.83 -11.75
CA ALA A 73 -5.98 8.10 -11.51
C ALA A 73 -6.54 7.17 -10.42
N TRP A 74 -6.08 5.92 -10.37
CA TRP A 74 -6.47 4.98 -9.32
C TRP A 74 -6.02 5.49 -7.95
N GLY A 75 -4.75 5.87 -7.83
CA GLY A 75 -4.23 6.38 -6.56
C GLY A 75 -5.00 7.61 -6.07
N GLU A 76 -5.23 8.56 -6.97
CA GLU A 76 -5.96 9.80 -6.66
C GLU A 76 -7.38 9.50 -6.15
N LYS A 77 -8.05 8.54 -6.79
CA LYS A 77 -9.40 8.14 -6.38
C LYS A 77 -9.44 7.69 -4.91
N PHE A 78 -8.39 7.00 -4.44
CA PHE A 78 -8.33 6.47 -3.07
C PHE A 78 -7.67 7.40 -2.07
N GLY A 79 -7.19 8.58 -2.51
CA GLY A 79 -6.67 9.59 -1.59
C GLY A 79 -5.21 9.96 -1.75
N MET A 80 -4.53 9.44 -2.78
CA MET A 80 -3.15 9.84 -3.09
C MET A 80 -3.08 11.32 -3.43
N THR A 81 -2.09 12.02 -2.88
CA THR A 81 -1.93 13.45 -3.16
C THR A 81 -0.87 13.74 -4.23
N HIS A 82 0.11 12.86 -4.37
CA HIS A 82 1.21 13.03 -5.32
C HIS A 82 1.53 11.70 -5.99
N PHE A 83 1.87 11.74 -7.27
CA PHE A 83 2.26 10.55 -8.03
C PHE A 83 3.67 10.73 -8.57
N VAL A 84 4.48 9.68 -8.49
CA VAL A 84 5.83 9.67 -9.04
C VAL A 84 6.02 8.41 -9.89
N ASN A 85 6.41 8.60 -11.14
CA ASN A 85 6.84 7.49 -11.99
C ASN A 85 8.37 7.52 -12.05
N PRO A 86 9.07 6.50 -11.48
CA PRO A 86 10.52 6.48 -11.49
C PRO A 86 11.16 6.57 -12.89
N LYS A 87 10.42 6.18 -13.93
CA LYS A 87 10.93 6.25 -15.31
C LYS A 87 10.96 7.68 -15.85
N GLU A 88 10.27 8.61 -15.19
CA GLU A 88 10.10 9.99 -15.66
C GLU A 88 10.89 11.01 -14.85
N ILE A 89 11.65 10.55 -13.85
CA ILE A 89 12.49 11.43 -13.05
C ILE A 89 13.95 11.33 -13.51
N ASP A 90 14.66 12.43 -13.43
CA ASP A 90 16.10 12.43 -13.66
C ASP A 90 16.82 12.08 -12.35
N GLY A 91 17.62 11.01 -12.38
CA GLY A 91 18.43 10.62 -11.24
C GLY A 91 17.79 9.59 -10.33
N ASP A 92 18.15 9.66 -9.06
CA ASP A 92 17.81 8.61 -8.08
C ASP A 92 16.45 8.88 -7.43
N ILE A 93 15.62 7.85 -7.42
CA ILE A 93 14.27 7.93 -6.82
C ILE A 93 14.32 8.27 -5.32
N VAL A 94 15.30 7.75 -4.59
CA VAL A 94 15.42 8.03 -3.16
C VAL A 94 15.70 9.52 -2.94
N ALA A 95 16.67 10.07 -3.68
CA ALA A 95 17.00 11.49 -3.58
C ALA A 95 15.78 12.36 -3.96
N HIS A 96 15.05 11.96 -5.00
CA HIS A 96 13.85 12.67 -5.45
C HIS A 96 12.79 12.71 -4.33
N LEU A 97 12.48 11.55 -3.74
CA LEU A 97 11.47 11.46 -2.68
C LEU A 97 11.90 12.22 -1.41
N VAL A 98 13.17 12.10 -1.04
CA VAL A 98 13.70 12.85 0.10
C VAL A 98 13.55 14.35 -0.15
N ASN A 99 13.85 14.82 -1.37
CA ASN A 99 13.71 16.23 -1.70
C ASN A 99 12.25 16.68 -1.67
N MET A 100 11.32 15.88 -2.19
CA MET A 100 9.87 16.20 -2.17
C MET A 100 9.32 16.35 -0.76
N THR A 101 9.91 15.65 0.20
CA THR A 101 9.38 15.55 1.57
C THR A 101 10.13 16.44 2.55
N LYS A 102 10.98 17.34 2.06
CA LYS A 102 11.67 18.32 2.92
C LYS A 102 10.65 19.24 3.60
N ARG A 103 10.88 19.47 4.89
CA ARG A 103 10.01 20.35 5.68
C ARG A 103 10.80 20.90 6.87
N GLY A 104 10.28 21.99 7.42
CA GLY A 104 10.90 22.64 8.56
C GLY A 104 12.12 23.48 8.16
N ALA A 105 12.72 24.11 9.14
CA ALA A 105 13.85 25.01 8.96
C ALA A 105 15.13 24.26 8.61
N ASP A 106 15.27 23.03 9.08
CA ASP A 106 16.45 22.19 8.85
C ASP A 106 16.49 21.52 7.47
N GLN A 107 15.38 21.56 6.74
CA GLN A 107 15.26 21.01 5.39
C GLN A 107 15.65 19.53 5.30
N ILE A 108 15.49 18.80 6.39
CA ILE A 108 15.69 17.34 6.38
C ILE A 108 14.45 16.70 5.78
N GLY A 109 14.63 15.94 4.71
CA GLY A 109 13.55 15.24 4.05
C GLY A 109 13.46 13.77 4.45
N GLY A 110 12.54 13.09 3.83
CA GLY A 110 12.21 11.70 4.10
C GLY A 110 10.80 11.57 4.69
N ALA A 111 10.07 10.58 4.21
CA ALA A 111 8.69 10.35 4.66
C ALA A 111 8.67 9.77 6.08
N ASP A 112 7.64 10.10 6.84
CA ASP A 112 7.43 9.49 8.16
C ASP A 112 7.22 7.99 8.04
N TYR A 113 6.53 7.56 6.98
CA TYR A 113 6.22 6.15 6.73
C TYR A 113 6.41 5.82 5.26
N THR A 114 6.98 4.63 4.98
CA THR A 114 7.05 4.12 3.62
C THR A 114 6.55 2.68 3.59
N PHE A 115 5.94 2.30 2.47
CA PHE A 115 5.33 0.96 2.34
C PHE A 115 5.77 0.35 1.01
N ASP A 116 6.38 -0.85 1.08
CA ASP A 116 6.64 -1.62 -0.13
C ASP A 116 5.46 -2.56 -0.41
N CYS A 117 4.82 -2.36 -1.56
CA CYS A 117 3.73 -3.21 -2.05
C CYS A 117 4.11 -3.93 -3.35
N THR A 118 5.41 -3.98 -3.66
CA THR A 118 5.89 -4.55 -4.94
C THR A 118 6.47 -5.96 -4.80
N GLY A 119 7.07 -6.28 -3.67
CA GLY A 119 7.81 -7.53 -3.50
C GLY A 119 9.20 -7.51 -4.12
N ASN A 120 9.69 -6.36 -4.56
CA ASN A 120 11.01 -6.21 -5.18
C ASN A 120 12.02 -5.77 -4.13
N THR A 121 13.09 -6.54 -3.93
CA THR A 121 14.06 -6.28 -2.87
C THR A 121 14.80 -4.94 -3.03
N LYS A 122 14.99 -4.49 -4.29
CA LYS A 122 15.60 -3.16 -4.52
C LYS A 122 14.64 -2.05 -4.09
N VAL A 123 13.34 -2.22 -4.38
CA VAL A 123 12.31 -1.25 -3.98
C VAL A 123 12.18 -1.23 -2.45
N MET A 124 12.25 -2.38 -1.79
CA MET A 124 12.24 -2.45 -0.33
C MET A 124 13.35 -1.58 0.27
N ARG A 125 14.56 -1.64 -0.31
CA ARG A 125 15.68 -0.80 0.13
C ARG A 125 15.42 0.68 -0.16
N GLN A 126 14.90 1.00 -1.36
CA GLN A 126 14.55 2.39 -1.72
C GLN A 126 13.51 2.95 -0.75
N ALA A 127 12.54 2.12 -0.37
CA ALA A 127 11.50 2.53 0.59
C ALA A 127 12.14 2.88 1.95
N LEU A 128 13.03 2.02 2.45
CA LEU A 128 13.73 2.31 3.69
C LEU A 128 14.51 3.63 3.59
N GLU A 129 15.30 3.76 2.53
CA GLU A 129 16.23 4.89 2.40
C GLU A 129 15.51 6.22 2.09
N SER A 130 14.27 6.18 1.61
CA SER A 130 13.45 7.38 1.41
C SER A 130 12.65 7.77 2.65
N SER A 131 12.68 6.96 3.72
CA SER A 131 12.05 7.34 4.98
C SER A 131 12.95 8.31 5.77
N HIS A 132 12.33 9.06 6.68
CA HIS A 132 13.04 10.10 7.42
C HIS A 132 14.12 9.53 8.33
N ARG A 133 15.34 10.06 8.23
CA ARG A 133 16.38 9.76 9.23
C ARG A 133 15.91 10.33 10.57
N GLY A 134 16.04 9.55 11.62
CA GLY A 134 15.59 9.95 12.94
C GLY A 134 14.37 9.20 13.43
N TRP A 135 13.31 9.06 12.59
CA TRP A 135 12.10 8.38 13.06
C TRP A 135 11.32 7.63 11.97
N GLY A 136 11.75 7.66 10.72
CA GLY A 136 11.02 7.04 9.62
C GLY A 136 10.83 5.53 9.81
N LYS A 137 9.63 5.04 9.47
CA LYS A 137 9.29 3.61 9.51
C LYS A 137 9.00 3.12 8.11
N SER A 138 9.70 2.06 7.70
CA SER A 138 9.51 1.43 6.39
C SER A 138 8.94 0.04 6.59
N VAL A 139 7.79 -0.23 5.97
CA VAL A 139 7.04 -1.48 6.13
C VAL A 139 7.10 -2.29 4.84
N ILE A 140 7.60 -3.51 4.92
CA ILE A 140 7.60 -4.46 3.81
C ILE A 140 6.28 -5.22 3.85
N ILE A 141 5.51 -5.15 2.76
CA ILE A 141 4.26 -5.88 2.58
C ILE A 141 4.39 -6.86 1.42
N GLY A 142 5.07 -6.45 0.36
CA GLY A 142 5.25 -7.27 -0.84
C GLY A 142 6.07 -8.53 -0.54
N VAL A 143 5.73 -9.62 -1.24
CA VAL A 143 6.41 -10.91 -1.04
C VAL A 143 7.45 -11.09 -2.11
N ALA A 144 8.72 -11.17 -1.71
CA ALA A 144 9.83 -11.42 -2.62
C ALA A 144 9.92 -12.90 -2.99
N GLY A 145 10.60 -13.20 -4.07
CA GLY A 145 10.83 -14.58 -4.47
C GLY A 145 11.66 -15.35 -3.45
N ALA A 146 11.45 -16.66 -3.39
CA ALA A 146 12.17 -17.51 -2.45
C ALA A 146 13.69 -17.36 -2.61
N GLY A 147 14.38 -17.23 -1.50
CA GLY A 147 15.85 -17.11 -1.48
C GLY A 147 16.37 -15.70 -1.71
N GLN A 148 15.52 -14.74 -2.03
CA GLN A 148 15.96 -13.35 -2.15
C GLN A 148 16.16 -12.72 -0.78
N GLU A 149 17.16 -11.87 -0.67
CA GLU A 149 17.50 -11.20 0.58
C GLU A 149 17.46 -9.69 0.40
N ILE A 150 17.16 -8.99 1.49
CA ILE A 150 17.24 -7.53 1.53
C ILE A 150 18.55 -7.11 2.18
N SER A 151 19.09 -5.96 1.77
CA SER A 151 20.31 -5.43 2.37
C SER A 151 20.29 -3.92 2.35
N THR A 152 20.94 -3.33 3.35
CA THR A 152 21.17 -1.90 3.41
C THR A 152 22.45 -1.63 4.22
N ARG A 153 22.97 -0.42 4.13
CA ARG A 153 24.10 -0.04 4.96
C ARG A 153 23.63 0.15 6.41
N PRO A 154 24.39 -0.35 7.40
CA PRO A 154 23.97 -0.21 8.80
C PRO A 154 23.67 1.23 9.23
N PHE A 155 24.36 2.21 8.64
CA PHE A 155 24.14 3.63 8.97
C PHE A 155 22.69 4.07 8.70
N GLN A 156 22.00 3.44 7.74
CA GLN A 156 20.59 3.76 7.47
C GLN A 156 19.70 3.46 8.68
N LEU A 157 20.07 2.47 9.49
CA LEU A 157 19.33 2.09 10.69
C LEU A 157 19.83 2.81 11.94
N VAL A 158 21.16 2.97 12.05
CA VAL A 158 21.77 3.67 13.20
C VAL A 158 21.24 5.12 13.30
N THR A 159 20.91 5.73 12.17
CA THR A 159 20.37 7.10 12.17
C THR A 159 18.90 7.18 12.59
N GLY A 160 18.28 6.04 12.96
CA GLY A 160 16.96 6.05 13.59
C GLY A 160 15.80 5.48 12.78
N ARG A 161 16.06 5.06 11.54
CA ARG A 161 15.03 4.41 10.73
C ARG A 161 14.66 3.05 11.31
N THR A 162 13.41 2.65 11.13
CA THR A 162 12.93 1.30 11.47
C THR A 162 12.53 0.57 10.17
N TRP A 163 13.07 -0.64 9.98
CA TRP A 163 12.68 -1.52 8.87
C TRP A 163 11.89 -2.68 9.46
N MET A 164 10.65 -2.87 9.02
CA MET A 164 9.76 -3.87 9.60
C MET A 164 8.91 -4.52 8.51
N GLY A 165 8.36 -5.67 8.83
CA GLY A 165 7.41 -6.35 7.97
C GLY A 165 6.02 -6.38 8.57
N THR A 166 5.05 -6.81 7.78
CA THR A 166 3.69 -7.04 8.25
C THR A 166 3.12 -8.28 7.56
N ALA A 167 2.38 -9.07 8.32
CA ALA A 167 1.62 -10.19 7.78
C ALA A 167 0.13 -9.88 8.00
N PHE A 168 -0.65 -9.94 6.92
CA PHE A 168 -2.10 -9.68 6.98
C PHE A 168 -2.40 -8.31 7.63
N GLY A 169 -1.51 -7.33 7.44
CA GLY A 169 -1.67 -6.01 8.03
C GLY A 169 -1.67 -6.00 9.56
N GLY A 170 -1.05 -6.98 10.20
CA GLY A 170 -1.03 -7.07 11.65
C GLY A 170 -2.42 -7.29 12.26
N ALA A 171 -3.37 -7.76 11.48
CA ALA A 171 -4.77 -7.85 11.90
C ALA A 171 -5.04 -9.08 12.78
N ARG A 172 -5.96 -8.91 13.71
CA ARG A 172 -6.59 -10.00 14.46
C ARG A 172 -7.84 -10.37 13.66
N GLY A 173 -7.75 -11.44 12.84
CA GLY A 173 -8.77 -11.72 11.83
C GLY A 173 -10.20 -11.74 12.36
N ARG A 174 -10.44 -12.36 13.51
CA ARG A 174 -11.80 -12.49 14.08
C ARG A 174 -12.38 -11.16 14.55
N THR A 175 -11.53 -10.18 14.86
CA THR A 175 -11.94 -8.87 15.36
C THR A 175 -11.91 -7.81 14.27
N ASP A 176 -10.81 -7.79 13.50
CA ASP A 176 -10.55 -6.66 12.58
C ASP A 176 -11.25 -6.83 11.24
N VAL A 177 -11.41 -8.08 10.75
CA VAL A 177 -12.09 -8.30 9.47
C VAL A 177 -13.57 -7.84 9.56
N PRO A 178 -14.34 -8.24 10.57
CA PRO A 178 -15.71 -7.71 10.70
C PRO A 178 -15.75 -6.17 10.79
N LYS A 179 -14.80 -5.57 11.50
CA LYS A 179 -14.71 -4.12 11.62
C LYS A 179 -14.47 -3.46 10.25
N ILE A 180 -13.64 -4.08 9.42
CA ILE A 180 -13.37 -3.56 8.07
C ILE A 180 -14.62 -3.73 7.18
N VAL A 181 -15.36 -4.83 7.36
CA VAL A 181 -16.67 -4.99 6.69
C VAL A 181 -17.61 -3.85 7.08
N ASP A 182 -17.67 -3.52 8.37
CA ASP A 182 -18.51 -2.41 8.84
C ASP A 182 -18.05 -1.09 8.21
N TRP A 183 -16.75 -0.83 8.11
CA TRP A 183 -16.22 0.37 7.44
C TRP A 183 -16.65 0.45 5.99
N TYR A 184 -16.65 -0.70 5.28
CA TYR A 184 -17.11 -0.76 3.90
C TYR A 184 -18.63 -0.46 3.83
N MET A 185 -19.41 -1.09 4.69
CA MET A 185 -20.86 -0.89 4.71
C MET A 185 -21.24 0.55 5.11
N ASP A 186 -20.42 1.20 5.92
CA ASP A 186 -20.59 2.61 6.32
C ASP A 186 -20.08 3.60 5.27
N GLY A 187 -19.47 3.12 4.19
CA GLY A 187 -18.89 3.97 3.15
C GLY A 187 -17.60 4.66 3.54
N LYS A 188 -16.95 4.21 4.62
CA LYS A 188 -15.65 4.78 5.06
C LYS A 188 -14.51 4.34 4.17
N ILE A 189 -14.64 3.17 3.56
CA ILE A 189 -13.69 2.63 2.58
C ILE A 189 -14.44 2.19 1.35
N GLU A 190 -13.73 2.14 0.22
CA GLU A 190 -14.30 1.72 -1.06
C GLU A 190 -13.64 0.43 -1.52
N ILE A 191 -14.44 -0.54 -1.92
CA ILE A 191 -13.97 -1.81 -2.45
C ILE A 191 -14.46 -2.00 -3.89
N ASP A 192 -15.70 -1.59 -4.17
CA ASP A 192 -16.34 -1.85 -5.45
C ASP A 192 -15.49 -1.46 -6.66
N PRO A 193 -14.85 -0.27 -6.68
CA PRO A 193 -14.04 0.10 -7.85
C PRO A 193 -12.84 -0.82 -8.06
N MET A 194 -12.35 -1.46 -7.01
CA MET A 194 -11.19 -2.36 -7.11
C MET A 194 -11.54 -3.70 -7.76
N ILE A 195 -12.83 -4.09 -7.75
CA ILE A 195 -13.28 -5.32 -8.41
C ILE A 195 -13.47 -4.99 -9.90
N THR A 196 -12.38 -5.07 -10.65
CA THR A 196 -12.38 -4.65 -12.05
C THR A 196 -12.98 -5.70 -12.99
N HIS A 197 -13.00 -6.96 -12.56
CA HIS A 197 -13.49 -8.07 -13.38
C HIS A 197 -14.24 -9.09 -12.53
N THR A 198 -15.43 -9.48 -13.00
CA THR A 198 -16.20 -10.57 -12.41
C THR A 198 -16.25 -11.70 -13.43
N LEU A 199 -15.85 -12.90 -13.01
CA LEU A 199 -15.64 -14.03 -13.90
C LEU A 199 -16.41 -15.24 -13.40
N LYS A 200 -16.72 -16.15 -14.31
CA LYS A 200 -17.18 -17.51 -13.95
C LYS A 200 -15.96 -18.40 -13.71
N LEU A 201 -16.16 -19.52 -13.04
CA LEU A 201 -15.05 -20.45 -12.75
C LEU A 201 -14.34 -20.90 -14.03
N GLU A 202 -15.08 -21.13 -15.12
CA GLU A 202 -14.48 -21.56 -16.38
C GLU A 202 -13.49 -20.57 -16.96
N ASP A 203 -13.61 -19.29 -16.58
CA ASP A 203 -12.77 -18.20 -17.08
C ASP A 203 -11.58 -17.90 -16.14
N ILE A 204 -11.30 -18.73 -15.16
CA ILE A 204 -10.28 -18.42 -14.15
C ILE A 204 -8.90 -18.12 -14.76
N ASN A 205 -8.54 -18.85 -15.84
CA ASN A 205 -7.25 -18.62 -16.50
C ASN A 205 -7.17 -17.21 -17.11
N LYS A 206 -8.29 -16.75 -17.66
CA LYS A 206 -8.40 -15.36 -18.16
C LYS A 206 -8.13 -14.34 -17.05
N GLY A 207 -8.57 -14.65 -15.81
CA GLY A 207 -8.29 -13.80 -14.66
C GLY A 207 -6.80 -13.68 -14.38
N PHE A 208 -6.05 -14.78 -14.51
CA PHE A 208 -4.60 -14.75 -14.35
C PHE A 208 -3.93 -13.97 -15.49
N ASP A 209 -4.42 -14.13 -16.73
CA ASP A 209 -3.89 -13.37 -17.86
C ASP A 209 -4.07 -11.86 -17.64
N LEU A 210 -5.26 -11.43 -17.23
CA LEU A 210 -5.55 -10.03 -16.92
C LEU A 210 -4.62 -9.48 -15.82
N MET A 211 -4.33 -10.31 -14.83
CA MET A 211 -3.40 -9.94 -13.75
C MET A 211 -1.99 -9.75 -14.29
N HIS A 212 -1.50 -10.69 -15.11
CA HIS A 212 -0.16 -10.60 -15.70
C HIS A 212 -0.02 -9.41 -16.63
N GLU A 213 -1.09 -9.06 -17.34
CA GLU A 213 -1.11 -7.90 -18.23
C GLU A 213 -1.27 -6.57 -17.50
N GLY A 214 -1.48 -6.60 -16.18
CA GLY A 214 -1.69 -5.39 -15.38
C GLY A 214 -3.04 -4.72 -15.61
N LYS A 215 -4.00 -5.43 -16.20
CA LYS A 215 -5.33 -4.92 -16.54
C LYS A 215 -6.36 -5.09 -15.43
N SER A 216 -6.01 -5.86 -14.40
CA SER A 216 -6.92 -6.13 -13.28
C SER A 216 -6.32 -5.60 -11.99
N ILE A 217 -7.13 -4.89 -11.21
CA ILE A 217 -6.80 -4.60 -9.82
C ILE A 217 -7.17 -5.85 -8.99
N ARG A 218 -8.43 -6.30 -9.17
CA ARG A 218 -8.91 -7.55 -8.56
C ARG A 218 -9.95 -8.19 -9.49
N SER A 219 -9.74 -9.46 -9.81
CA SER A 219 -10.75 -10.29 -10.46
C SER A 219 -11.41 -11.18 -9.41
N VAL A 220 -12.73 -11.31 -9.47
CA VAL A 220 -13.51 -12.13 -8.54
C VAL A 220 -14.27 -13.19 -9.34
N VAL A 221 -14.20 -14.44 -8.89
CA VAL A 221 -14.98 -15.54 -9.47
C VAL A 221 -16.27 -15.66 -8.66
N VAL A 222 -17.40 -15.71 -9.39
CA VAL A 222 -18.73 -15.86 -8.78
C VAL A 222 -19.35 -17.17 -9.27
N TYR A 223 -19.94 -17.92 -8.34
CA TYR A 223 -20.59 -19.22 -8.59
C TYR A 223 -22.08 -19.07 -8.76
#